data_358321abfea87c6cbab3f7c002c75b20
#
_entry.id   358321abfea87c6cbab3f7c002c75b20
#
_cell.length_a   1.000
_cell.length_b   1.000
_cell.length_c   1.000
_cell.angle_alpha   90.00
_cell.angle_beta   90.00
_cell.angle_gamma   90.00
#
_symmetry.space_group_name_H-M   'P 1'
#
loop_
_entity.id
_entity.type
_entity.pdbx_description
1 polymer ?
#
loop_
_entity_poly.entity_id
_entity_poly.type
_entity_poly.pdbx_seq_one_letter_code
_entity_poly.pdbx_strand_id
1 'polypeptide(L)'
;MADRAALLISCSKEEDRTIHERARKERRGISSYVMNILMRSVDYEEKLMATSPGVHSLRRVLTRISIRPRGPRTTMLLRCSREESERIRRAARSRDATISGFVLHALHRSWNSADRTREGLA
;
A
#
# COMPACT_ATOMS: atom_id res chain seq x y z
N MET A 1 22.41 -6.45 -12.37
CA MET A 1 21.80 -7.46 -12.49
C MET A 1 20.55 -7.69 -11.72
N ALA A 2 20.21 -8.73 -11.15
CA ALA A 2 18.85 -9.11 -10.83
C ALA A 2 18.30 -8.55 -9.49
N ASP A 3 18.37 -7.25 -9.29
CA ASP A 3 17.72 -6.64 -8.12
C ASP A 3 16.27 -6.26 -8.38
N ARG A 4 15.75 -6.68 -9.53
CA ARG A 4 14.37 -6.41 -9.91
C ARG A 4 13.47 -7.52 -9.43
N ALA A 5 12.35 -7.12 -8.85
CA ALA A 5 11.30 -8.02 -8.42
C ALA A 5 9.95 -7.48 -8.88
N ALA A 6 8.94 -8.29 -8.79
CA ALA A 6 7.58 -7.87 -9.09
C ALA A 6 6.64 -8.54 -8.11
N LEU A 7 5.61 -7.80 -7.72
CA LEU A 7 4.55 -8.29 -6.86
C LEU A 7 3.24 -8.22 -7.64
N LEU A 8 2.45 -9.29 -7.55
CA LEU A 8 1.11 -9.29 -8.14
C LEU A 8 0.13 -8.83 -7.07
N ILE A 9 -0.55 -7.74 -7.36
CA ILE A 9 -1.50 -7.13 -6.44
C ILE A 9 -2.91 -7.37 -6.99
N SER A 10 -3.72 -8.06 -6.21
CA SER A 10 -5.11 -8.29 -6.56
C SER A 10 -5.95 -7.12 -6.06
N CYS A 11 -6.69 -6.48 -6.96
CA CYS A 11 -7.49 -5.30 -6.63
C CYS A 11 -8.80 -5.32 -7.43
N SER A 12 -9.73 -4.45 -7.08
CA SER A 12 -10.94 -4.28 -7.86
C SER A 12 -10.64 -3.47 -9.12
N LYS A 13 -11.51 -3.58 -10.12
CA LYS A 13 -11.37 -2.78 -11.33
C LYS A 13 -11.47 -1.29 -11.03
N GLU A 14 -12.28 -0.93 -10.05
CA GLU A 14 -12.42 0.45 -9.62
C GLU A 14 -11.13 0.97 -8.98
N GLU A 15 -10.50 0.16 -8.11
CA GLU A 15 -9.21 0.51 -7.52
C GLU A 15 -8.14 0.67 -8.60
N ASP A 16 -8.11 -0.25 -9.55
CA ASP A 16 -7.18 -0.20 -10.67
C ASP A 16 -7.34 1.09 -11.47
N ARG A 17 -8.58 1.46 -11.76
CA ARG A 17 -8.90 2.71 -12.46
C ARG A 17 -8.42 3.93 -11.68
N THR A 18 -8.66 3.96 -10.38
CA THR A 18 -8.23 5.06 -9.52
C THR A 18 -6.71 5.19 -9.51
N ILE A 19 -6.00 4.06 -9.44
CA ILE A 19 -4.53 4.05 -9.49
C ILE A 19 -4.05 4.66 -10.80
N HIS A 20 -4.63 4.24 -11.94
CA HIS A 20 -4.25 4.77 -13.25
C HIS A 20 -4.50 6.27 -13.35
N GLU A 21 -5.66 6.73 -12.90
CA GLU A 21 -6.02 8.15 -12.95
C GLU A 21 -5.09 9.00 -12.11
N ARG A 22 -4.81 8.57 -10.89
CA ARG A 22 -3.95 9.34 -9.98
C ARG A 22 -2.49 9.33 -10.41
N ALA A 23 -2.00 8.20 -10.93
CA ALA A 23 -0.64 8.12 -11.48
C ALA A 23 -0.49 9.08 -12.66
N ARG A 24 -1.50 9.14 -13.53
CA ARG A 24 -1.50 10.04 -14.67
C ARG A 24 -1.48 11.50 -14.24
N LYS A 25 -2.26 11.87 -13.22
CA LYS A 25 -2.27 13.23 -12.69
C LYS A 25 -0.91 13.65 -12.16
N GLU A 26 -0.18 12.72 -11.54
CA GLU A 26 1.15 12.99 -11.03
C GLU A 26 2.24 12.80 -12.07
N ARG A 27 1.87 12.44 -13.29
CA ARG A 27 2.79 12.17 -14.41
C ARG A 27 3.81 11.10 -14.03
N ARG A 28 3.35 10.06 -13.35
CA ARG A 28 4.18 8.92 -12.92
C ARG A 28 3.69 7.64 -13.54
N GLY A 29 4.60 6.67 -13.69
CA GLY A 29 4.20 5.31 -14.00
C GLY A 29 3.43 4.71 -12.81
N ILE A 30 2.64 3.68 -13.07
CA ILE A 30 1.81 3.03 -12.06
C ILE A 30 2.65 2.52 -10.88
N SER A 31 3.72 1.79 -11.17
CA SER A 31 4.60 1.25 -10.11
C SER A 31 5.23 2.38 -9.31
N SER A 32 5.73 3.42 -9.97
CA SER A 32 6.34 4.56 -9.29
C SER A 32 5.35 5.25 -8.37
N TYR A 33 4.12 5.44 -8.83
CA TYR A 33 3.05 6.06 -8.03
C TYR A 33 2.74 5.22 -6.79
N VAL A 34 2.49 3.92 -6.99
CA VAL A 34 2.13 3.01 -5.90
C VAL A 34 3.29 2.86 -4.92
N MET A 35 4.51 2.67 -5.42
CA MET A 35 5.68 2.49 -4.56
C MET A 35 5.95 3.71 -3.67
N ASN A 36 5.75 4.91 -4.20
CA ASN A 36 5.95 6.13 -3.42
C ASN A 36 5.03 6.16 -2.18
N ILE A 37 3.77 5.76 -2.35
CA ILE A 37 2.81 5.71 -1.25
C ILE A 37 3.09 4.52 -0.33
N LEU A 38 3.32 3.35 -0.92
CA LEU A 38 3.50 2.10 -0.19
C LEU A 38 4.73 2.13 0.71
N MET A 39 5.86 2.64 0.21
CA MET A 39 7.10 2.65 0.99
C MET A 39 7.02 3.59 2.19
N ARG A 40 6.20 4.62 2.14
CA ARG A 40 5.94 5.45 3.33
C ARG A 40 5.26 4.62 4.42
N SER A 41 4.30 3.78 4.04
CA SER A 41 3.63 2.88 4.99
C SER A 41 4.59 1.83 5.53
N VAL A 42 5.46 1.29 4.69
CA VAL A 42 6.49 0.33 5.12
C VAL A 42 7.44 0.97 6.12
N ASP A 43 7.95 2.17 5.80
CA ASP A 43 8.85 2.92 6.69
C ASP A 43 8.19 3.17 8.05
N TYR A 44 6.93 3.55 8.05
CA TYR A 44 6.18 3.80 9.28
C TYR A 44 6.06 2.53 10.13
N GLU A 45 5.69 1.40 9.51
CA GLU A 45 5.58 0.13 10.23
C GLU A 45 6.93 -0.31 10.80
N GLU A 46 8.00 -0.20 10.03
CA GLU A 46 9.35 -0.56 10.46
C GLU A 46 9.79 0.29 11.65
N LYS A 47 9.57 1.59 11.56
CA LYS A 47 9.92 2.52 12.63
C LYS A 47 9.14 2.21 13.91
N LEU A 48 7.86 1.92 13.77
CA LEU A 48 7.02 1.61 14.92
C LEU A 48 7.45 0.30 15.57
N MET A 49 7.77 -0.72 14.78
CA MET A 49 8.28 -1.99 15.30
C MET A 49 9.59 -1.81 16.08
N ALA A 50 10.46 -0.92 15.60
CA ALA A 50 11.76 -0.68 16.22
C ALA A 50 11.66 0.18 17.49
N THR A 51 10.76 1.19 17.50
CA THR A 51 10.69 2.16 18.59
C THR A 51 9.59 1.88 19.61
N SER A 52 8.51 1.25 19.19
CA SER A 52 7.34 1.02 20.04
C SER A 52 6.66 -0.31 19.70
N PRO A 53 7.35 -1.44 19.93
CA PRO A 53 6.80 -2.74 19.54
C PRO A 53 5.46 -3.07 20.21
N GLY A 54 5.22 -2.59 21.42
CA GLY A 54 3.93 -2.77 22.09
C GLY A 54 2.80 -2.05 21.39
N VAL A 55 3.04 -0.82 20.96
CA VAL A 55 2.07 -0.04 20.19
C VAL A 55 1.80 -0.72 18.84
N HIS A 56 2.85 -1.20 18.20
CA HIS A 56 2.72 -1.92 16.94
C HIS A 56 1.84 -3.17 17.09
N SER A 57 2.08 -3.96 18.13
CA SER A 57 1.28 -5.16 18.42
C SER A 57 -0.18 -4.82 18.68
N LEU A 58 -0.43 -3.74 19.42
CA LEU A 58 -1.78 -3.30 19.71
C LEU A 58 -2.51 -2.87 18.43
N ARG A 59 -1.83 -2.12 17.56
CA ARG A 59 -2.39 -1.70 16.28
C ARG A 59 -2.74 -2.89 15.39
N ARG A 60 -1.91 -3.93 15.41
CA ARG A 60 -2.15 -5.15 14.64
C ARG A 60 -3.48 -5.79 15.01
N VAL A 61 -3.81 -5.78 16.30
CA VAL A 61 -5.06 -6.36 16.81
C VAL A 61 -6.25 -5.43 16.58
N LEU A 62 -6.10 -4.14 16.90
CA LEU A 62 -7.19 -3.17 16.86
C LEU A 62 -7.51 -2.65 15.46
N THR A 63 -6.49 -2.57 14.59
CA THR A 63 -6.66 -2.05 13.24
C THR A 63 -6.32 -3.14 12.23
N ARG A 64 -7.13 -4.16 12.16
CA ARG A 64 -6.95 -5.23 11.18
C ARG A 64 -7.12 -4.69 9.79
N ILE A 65 -6.15 -5.01 8.96
CA ILE A 65 -6.22 -4.70 7.53
C ILE A 65 -7.06 -5.77 6.87
N SER A 66 -8.32 -5.45 6.64
CA SER A 66 -9.26 -6.36 6.00
C SER A 66 -9.94 -5.63 4.85
N ILE A 67 -9.31 -5.68 3.70
CA ILE A 67 -9.92 -5.15 2.49
C ILE A 67 -10.48 -6.33 1.72
N ARG A 68 -11.80 -6.44 1.73
CA ARG A 68 -12.52 -7.39 0.88
C ARG A 68 -13.02 -6.62 -0.33
N PRO A 69 -12.42 -6.80 -1.50
CA PRO A 69 -12.89 -6.11 -2.67
C PRO A 69 -14.27 -6.62 -3.08
N ARG A 70 -15.11 -5.66 -3.41
CA ARG A 70 -16.43 -5.96 -3.97
C ARG A 70 -16.34 -5.80 -5.48
N GLY A 71 -16.97 -6.71 -6.21
CA GLY A 71 -17.05 -6.64 -7.65
C GLY A 71 -15.91 -7.34 -8.38
N PRO A 72 -15.83 -7.16 -9.70
CA PRO A 72 -14.81 -7.80 -10.52
C PRO A 72 -13.40 -7.44 -10.10
N ARG A 73 -12.53 -8.44 -10.07
CA ARG A 73 -11.14 -8.28 -9.66
C ARG A 73 -10.21 -8.27 -10.86
N THR A 74 -9.12 -7.58 -10.70
CA THR A 74 -8.04 -7.57 -11.67
C THR A 74 -6.71 -7.70 -10.92
N THR A 75 -5.65 -7.91 -11.67
CA THR A 75 -4.31 -8.06 -11.11
C THR A 75 -3.42 -6.96 -11.65
N MET A 76 -2.71 -6.30 -10.76
CA MET A 76 -1.75 -5.26 -11.12
C MET A 76 -0.34 -5.78 -10.83
N LEU A 77 0.57 -5.55 -11.76
CA LEU A 77 1.98 -5.87 -11.56
C LEU A 77 2.69 -4.67 -10.97
N LEU A 78 3.23 -4.85 -9.77
CA LEU A 78 3.98 -3.80 -9.07
C LEU A 78 5.47 -4.10 -9.20
N ARG A 79 6.18 -3.25 -9.91
CA ARG A 79 7.62 -3.40 -10.10
C ARG A 79 8.37 -2.72 -8.96
N CYS A 80 9.33 -3.43 -8.40
CA CYS A 80 10.11 -2.95 -7.26
C CYS A 80 11.47 -3.64 -7.24
N SER A 81 12.34 -3.26 -6.32
CA SER A 81 13.58 -3.98 -6.10
C SER A 81 13.30 -5.21 -5.22
N ARG A 82 14.26 -6.14 -5.21
CA ARG A 82 14.15 -7.32 -4.34
C ARG A 82 14.11 -6.91 -2.86
N GLU A 83 14.93 -5.93 -2.48
CA GLU A 83 14.94 -5.40 -1.12
C GLU A 83 13.59 -4.80 -0.75
N GLU A 84 13.02 -3.99 -1.63
CA GLU A 84 11.69 -3.41 -1.41
C GLU A 84 10.62 -4.49 -1.29
N SER A 85 10.68 -5.51 -2.14
CA SER A 85 9.75 -6.64 -2.10
C SER A 85 9.79 -7.33 -0.74
N GLU A 86 10.97 -7.59 -0.22
CA GLU A 86 11.14 -8.23 1.09
C GLU A 86 10.62 -7.36 2.23
N ARG A 87 10.89 -6.07 2.17
CA ARG A 87 10.40 -5.11 3.17
C ARG A 87 8.87 -5.04 3.16
N ILE A 88 8.27 -5.02 1.99
CA ILE A 88 6.81 -5.00 1.84
C ILE A 88 6.21 -6.27 2.43
N ARG A 89 6.78 -7.44 2.11
CA ARG A 89 6.30 -8.72 2.63
C ARG A 89 6.39 -8.78 4.16
N ARG A 90 7.48 -8.28 4.72
CA ARG A 90 7.68 -8.24 6.17
C ARG A 90 6.68 -7.31 6.84
N ALA A 91 6.46 -6.13 6.28
CA ALA A 91 5.49 -5.17 6.80
C ALA A 91 4.08 -5.74 6.77
N ALA A 92 3.68 -6.35 5.67
CA ALA A 92 2.37 -7.00 5.55
C ALA A 92 2.20 -8.10 6.60
N ARG A 93 3.22 -8.95 6.74
CA ARG A 93 3.20 -10.05 7.72
C ARG A 93 3.09 -9.51 9.15
N SER A 94 3.76 -8.41 9.45
CA SER A 94 3.70 -7.79 10.79
C SER A 94 2.30 -7.29 11.14
N ARG A 95 1.46 -7.07 10.14
CA ARG A 95 0.07 -6.63 10.33
C ARG A 95 -0.94 -7.76 10.08
N ASP A 96 -0.50 -8.99 9.96
CA ASP A 96 -1.34 -10.15 9.63
C ASP A 96 -2.16 -9.93 8.34
N ALA A 97 -1.57 -9.24 7.39
CA ALA A 97 -2.22 -8.88 6.13
C ALA A 97 -1.59 -9.63 4.96
N THR A 98 -2.39 -9.82 3.91
CA THR A 98 -1.83 -10.25 2.63
C THR A 98 -1.08 -9.07 2.01
N ILE A 99 -0.20 -9.36 1.05
CA ILE A 99 0.54 -8.31 0.35
C ILE A 99 -0.45 -7.37 -0.34
N SER A 100 -1.42 -7.91 -1.06
CA SER A 100 -2.44 -7.10 -1.73
C SER A 100 -3.23 -6.26 -0.75
N GLY A 101 -3.65 -6.85 0.38
CA GLY A 101 -4.38 -6.12 1.42
C GLY A 101 -3.58 -4.97 1.99
N PHE A 102 -2.31 -5.20 2.27
CA PHE A 102 -1.42 -4.15 2.81
C PHE A 102 -1.25 -3.00 1.81
N VAL A 103 -1.00 -3.33 0.53
CA VAL A 103 -0.83 -2.33 -0.53
C VAL A 103 -2.10 -1.49 -0.70
N LEU A 104 -3.25 -2.15 -0.79
CA LEU A 104 -4.53 -1.46 -0.97
C LEU A 104 -4.88 -0.60 0.24
N HIS A 105 -4.58 -1.07 1.44
CA HIS A 105 -4.79 -0.28 2.66
C HIS A 105 -3.98 1.01 2.62
N ALA A 106 -2.71 0.93 2.22
CA ALA A 106 -1.85 2.10 2.09
C ALA A 106 -2.41 3.09 1.07
N LEU A 107 -2.88 2.59 -0.07
CA LEU A 107 -3.45 3.42 -1.13
C LEU A 107 -4.74 4.11 -0.67
N HIS A 108 -5.67 3.37 -0.09
CA HIS A 108 -6.93 3.93 0.39
C HIS A 108 -6.71 4.98 1.47
N ARG A 109 -5.78 4.72 2.37
CA ARG A 109 -5.43 5.67 3.42
C ARG A 109 -4.88 6.96 2.83
N SER A 110 -4.03 6.86 1.83
CA SER A 110 -3.48 8.02 1.12
C SER A 110 -4.57 8.81 0.39
N TRP A 111 -5.47 8.11 -0.29
CA TRP A 111 -6.58 8.73 -1.01
C TRP A 111 -7.53 9.46 -0.07
N ASN A 112 -7.89 8.82 1.03
CA ASN A 112 -8.79 9.42 2.03
C ASN A 112 -8.17 10.66 2.68
N SER A 113 -6.88 10.62 2.96
CA SER A 113 -6.16 11.76 3.53
C SER A 113 -6.12 12.94 2.56
N ALA A 114 -5.84 12.68 1.28
CA ALA A 114 -5.83 13.70 0.23
C ALA A 114 -7.22 14.34 0.05
N ASP A 115 -8.26 13.52 0.05
CA ASP A 115 -9.63 13.99 -0.10
C ASP A 115 -10.06 14.84 1.10
N ARG A 116 -9.69 14.46 2.32
CA ARG A 116 -9.95 15.26 3.53
C ARG A 116 -9.27 16.62 3.47
N THR A 117 -8.02 16.64 3.04
CA THR A 117 -7.26 17.89 2.91
C THR A 117 -7.94 18.82 1.89
N ARG A 118 -8.41 18.25 0.79
CA ARG A 118 -9.10 19.00 -0.25
C ARG A 118 -10.43 19.56 0.28
N GLU A 119 -11.20 18.79 1.01
CA GLU A 119 -12.43 19.22 1.65
C GLU A 119 -12.19 20.29 2.71
N GLY A 120 -11.11 20.16 3.48
CA GLY A 120 -10.75 21.11 4.52
C GLY A 120 -10.31 22.47 3.98
N LEU A 121 -9.92 22.54 2.71
CA LEU A 121 -9.51 23.77 2.04
C LEU A 121 -10.67 24.47 1.31
N ALA A 122 -11.79 23.81 1.24
CA ALA A 122 -12.95 24.35 0.54
C ALA A 122 -13.77 25.31 1.46
#